data_4813b81aad826fbcb31965e1ab5468db
#
_entry.id   4813b81aad826fbcb31965e1ab5468db
#
_cell.length_a   1.000
_cell.length_b   1.000
_cell.length_c   1.000
_cell.angle_alpha   90.00
_cell.angle_beta   90.00
_cell.angle_gamma   90.00
#
_symmetry.space_group_name_H-M   'P 1'
#
loop_
_entity.id
_entity.type
_entity.pdbx_description
1 polymer ?
#
loop_
_entity_poly.entity_id
_entity_poly.type
_entity_poly.pdbx_seq_one_letter_code
_entity_poly.pdbx_strand_id
1 'polypeptide(L)'
;MENNLLCFKRTSNLTALALPKTYREGFWTKQGVWTKLIIVKGKMKFTFLNEENDVLKQFSYNKKSNIELIEPKRIFRIYPTSTDLQFHLEFYCTPEDYFFNKYDLSPAHAEIVNAMKYIKACKTLDLGAGQGKNSLYLSSLDFNITAVDINAKFLQDLADISIKEKLNLNVFKHDIAEANIKDSYDFIFSTDVFMYLNPTRIQSVIFNIKKQTTQNGFNLIVSALNATKQGCPLTPFPFTFIEGQLKEYYKDWRIIKYEESITASPYPYAMILAQKVSE
;
A
#
# COMPACT_ATOMS: atom_id res chain seq x y z
N MET A 1 -15.61 10.03 -1.25
CA MET A 1 -14.21 9.62 -1.50
C MET A 1 -13.17 10.60 -0.93
N GLU A 2 -13.50 11.86 -0.69
CA GLU A 2 -12.52 12.86 -0.18
C GLU A 2 -12.14 12.74 1.30
N ASN A 3 -12.89 11.98 2.10
CA ASN A 3 -12.75 11.99 3.57
C ASN A 3 -11.56 11.20 4.15
N ASN A 4 -10.76 10.50 3.32
CA ASN A 4 -9.67 9.63 3.80
C ASN A 4 -8.32 9.87 3.12
N LEU A 5 -8.11 11.03 2.49
CA LEU A 5 -6.84 11.31 1.84
C LEU A 5 -5.78 11.77 2.85
N LEU A 6 -4.54 11.27 2.70
CA LEU A 6 -3.40 11.60 3.55
C LEU A 6 -2.42 12.50 2.79
N CYS A 7 -1.98 13.59 3.44
CA CYS A 7 -0.94 14.45 2.89
C CYS A 7 0.44 13.79 3.03
N PHE A 8 1.04 13.40 1.93
CA PHE A 8 2.37 12.77 1.93
C PHE A 8 3.52 13.74 1.60
N LYS A 9 3.22 14.88 0.97
CA LYS A 9 4.23 15.87 0.56
C LYS A 9 3.66 17.27 0.58
N ARG A 10 4.49 18.22 1.03
CA ARG A 10 4.23 19.67 0.95
C ARG A 10 5.44 20.34 0.31
N THR A 11 5.22 21.29 -0.61
CA THR A 11 6.30 22.13 -1.12
C THR A 11 6.74 23.16 -0.08
N SER A 12 7.94 23.69 -0.19
CA SER A 12 8.28 24.96 0.43
C SER A 12 7.34 26.06 -0.06
N ASN A 13 7.32 27.20 0.63
CA ASN A 13 6.56 28.36 0.15
C ASN A 13 7.16 28.85 -1.18
N LEU A 14 6.33 28.90 -2.21
CA LEU A 14 6.62 29.44 -3.52
C LEU A 14 6.24 30.91 -3.55
N THR A 15 7.02 31.71 -4.27
CA THR A 15 6.79 33.17 -4.40
C THR A 15 6.59 33.57 -5.86
N ALA A 16 6.09 34.78 -6.08
CA ALA A 16 5.94 35.32 -7.44
C ALA A 16 7.27 35.32 -8.23
N LEU A 17 8.39 35.61 -7.56
CA LEU A 17 9.74 35.67 -8.19
C LEU A 17 10.34 34.29 -8.40
N ALA A 18 10.12 33.34 -7.47
CA ALA A 18 10.72 32.00 -7.48
C ALA A 18 9.73 30.92 -7.92
N LEU A 19 8.72 31.26 -8.70
CA LEU A 19 7.76 30.29 -9.23
C LEU A 19 8.39 29.45 -10.33
N PRO A 20 8.52 28.10 -10.17
CA PRO A 20 9.06 27.24 -11.22
C PRO A 20 8.25 27.31 -12.52
N LYS A 21 8.96 27.14 -13.64
CA LYS A 21 8.41 27.21 -15.00
C LYS A 21 7.23 26.23 -15.18
N THR A 22 7.35 25.03 -14.63
CA THR A 22 6.31 23.98 -14.68
C THR A 22 4.95 24.46 -14.16
N TYR A 23 4.91 25.27 -13.10
CA TYR A 23 3.63 25.81 -12.59
C TYR A 23 3.09 26.99 -13.41
N ARG A 24 3.94 27.61 -14.24
CA ARG A 24 3.50 28.70 -15.14
C ARG A 24 2.97 28.18 -16.48
N GLU A 25 3.50 27.06 -16.96
CA GLU A 25 3.19 26.50 -18.27
C GLU A 25 2.08 25.46 -18.22
N GLY A 26 2.11 24.58 -17.25
CA GLY A 26 1.11 23.53 -17.04
C GLY A 26 1.67 22.44 -16.12
N PHE A 27 1.02 22.24 -15.00
CA PHE A 27 1.37 21.22 -14.00
C PHE A 27 0.20 20.28 -13.78
N TRP A 28 0.50 19.01 -13.61
CA TRP A 28 -0.46 17.97 -13.23
C TRP A 28 0.19 16.94 -12.32
N THR A 29 -0.63 16.19 -11.61
CA THR A 29 -0.19 15.06 -10.79
C THR A 29 -0.53 13.72 -11.47
N LYS A 30 0.22 12.67 -11.13
CA LYS A 30 -0.08 11.30 -11.59
C LYS A 30 -1.44 10.83 -11.06
N GLN A 31 -1.97 9.75 -11.64
CA GLN A 31 -3.17 9.07 -11.14
C GLN A 31 -3.01 8.74 -9.64
N GLY A 32 -4.07 8.92 -8.85
CA GLY A 32 -4.08 8.67 -7.41
C GLY A 32 -3.44 9.75 -6.55
N VAL A 33 -3.01 10.89 -7.14
CA VAL A 33 -2.43 12.02 -6.40
C VAL A 33 -3.25 13.30 -6.61
N TRP A 34 -3.88 13.77 -5.54
CA TRP A 34 -4.62 15.04 -5.48
C TRP A 34 -3.71 16.18 -5.05
N THR A 35 -4.06 17.39 -5.44
CA THR A 35 -3.30 18.60 -5.08
C THR A 35 -4.20 19.59 -4.36
N LYS A 36 -3.73 20.13 -3.23
CA LYS A 36 -4.35 21.27 -2.55
C LYS A 36 -3.44 22.49 -2.66
N LEU A 37 -4.02 23.59 -3.11
CA LEU A 37 -3.34 24.88 -3.20
C LEU A 37 -3.68 25.72 -1.97
N ILE A 38 -2.67 26.16 -1.24
CA ILE A 38 -2.80 27.00 -0.03
C ILE A 38 -2.11 28.33 -0.27
N ILE A 39 -2.86 29.43 -0.31
CA ILE A 39 -2.33 30.78 -0.45
C ILE A 39 -2.07 31.36 0.94
N VAL A 40 -0.81 31.69 1.21
CA VAL A 40 -0.38 32.32 2.47
C VAL A 40 -0.57 33.83 2.40
N LYS A 41 -0.21 34.44 1.25
CA LYS A 41 -0.27 35.90 1.02
C LYS A 41 -0.42 36.21 -0.46
N GLY A 42 -0.95 37.38 -0.77
CA GLY A 42 -1.04 37.89 -2.15
C GLY A 42 -2.20 37.34 -2.96
N LYS A 43 -2.09 37.46 -4.28
CA LYS A 43 -3.14 37.10 -5.25
C LYS A 43 -2.53 36.38 -6.46
N MET A 44 -3.30 35.50 -7.08
CA MET A 44 -2.95 34.78 -8.31
C MET A 44 -4.14 34.58 -9.23
N LYS A 45 -3.86 34.41 -10.51
CA LYS A 45 -4.76 33.73 -11.44
C LYS A 45 -4.43 32.25 -11.46
N PHE A 46 -5.44 31.42 -11.41
CA PHE A 46 -5.36 29.97 -11.50
C PHE A 46 -6.19 29.49 -12.67
N THR A 47 -5.60 28.71 -13.55
CA THR A 47 -6.24 28.33 -14.82
C THR A 47 -6.17 26.83 -15.02
N PHE A 48 -7.31 26.19 -15.26
CA PHE A 48 -7.37 24.81 -15.74
C PHE A 48 -7.22 24.77 -17.25
N LEU A 49 -6.48 23.78 -17.75
CA LEU A 49 -6.15 23.61 -19.17
C LEU A 49 -6.59 22.21 -19.64
N ASN A 50 -6.87 22.08 -20.95
CA ASN A 50 -6.92 20.78 -21.62
C ASN A 50 -5.51 20.30 -22.04
N GLU A 51 -5.43 19.16 -22.72
CA GLU A 51 -4.16 18.57 -23.20
C GLU A 51 -3.52 19.42 -24.31
N GLU A 52 -4.30 20.20 -25.05
CA GLU A 52 -3.87 21.14 -26.09
C GLU A 52 -3.43 22.50 -25.51
N ASN A 53 -3.43 22.67 -24.17
CA ASN A 53 -3.17 23.92 -23.43
C ASN A 53 -4.21 25.03 -23.61
N ASP A 54 -5.39 24.73 -24.09
CA ASP A 54 -6.51 25.67 -24.12
C ASP A 54 -7.08 25.88 -22.72
N VAL A 55 -7.56 27.10 -22.48
CA VAL A 55 -8.14 27.49 -21.21
C VAL A 55 -9.56 26.91 -21.06
N LEU A 56 -9.72 25.99 -20.11
CA LEU A 56 -11.03 25.45 -19.74
C LEU A 56 -11.75 26.35 -18.74
N LYS A 57 -11.04 26.79 -17.70
CA LYS A 57 -11.61 27.59 -16.62
C LYS A 57 -10.54 28.42 -15.95
N GLN A 58 -10.86 29.67 -15.58
CA GLN A 58 -9.93 30.56 -14.89
C GLN A 58 -10.55 31.15 -13.63
N PHE A 59 -9.76 31.25 -12.59
CA PHE A 59 -10.14 31.80 -11.29
C PHE A 59 -9.14 32.86 -10.84
N SER A 60 -9.59 33.77 -10.00
CA SER A 60 -8.74 34.70 -9.26
C SER A 60 -8.80 34.33 -7.78
N TYR A 61 -7.65 33.94 -7.23
CA TYR A 61 -7.55 33.46 -5.86
C TYR A 61 -6.70 34.37 -4.98
N ASN A 62 -7.04 34.43 -3.69
CA ASN A 62 -6.30 35.10 -2.65
C ASN A 62 -6.39 34.27 -1.33
N LYS A 63 -5.77 34.75 -0.24
CA LYS A 63 -5.74 34.05 1.06
C LYS A 63 -7.13 33.66 1.59
N LYS A 64 -8.20 34.38 1.25
CA LYS A 64 -9.58 34.10 1.72
C LYS A 64 -10.34 33.14 0.80
N SER A 65 -9.76 32.77 -0.34
CA SER A 65 -10.44 31.90 -1.31
C SER A 65 -10.51 30.48 -0.79
N ASN A 66 -11.70 29.89 -0.86
CA ASN A 66 -11.87 28.44 -0.67
C ASN A 66 -11.51 27.74 -2.00
N ILE A 67 -10.40 27.01 -2.00
CA ILE A 67 -9.91 26.31 -3.18
C ILE A 67 -10.16 24.84 -2.98
N GLU A 68 -10.97 24.26 -3.88
CA GLU A 68 -11.25 22.84 -3.89
C GLU A 68 -9.99 22.00 -4.14
N LEU A 69 -10.04 20.75 -3.74
CA LEU A 69 -9.00 19.77 -4.00
C LEU A 69 -8.92 19.53 -5.53
N ILE A 70 -7.73 19.64 -6.10
CA ILE A 70 -7.49 19.42 -7.51
C ILE A 70 -7.31 17.93 -7.75
N GLU A 71 -8.12 17.36 -8.62
CA GLU A 71 -8.11 15.94 -8.98
C GLU A 71 -6.80 15.53 -9.69
N PRO A 72 -6.45 14.24 -9.64
CA PRO A 72 -5.31 13.68 -10.40
C PRO A 72 -5.44 13.97 -11.90
N LYS A 73 -4.30 14.10 -12.58
CA LYS A 73 -4.17 14.36 -14.03
C LYS A 73 -4.77 15.68 -14.53
N ARG A 74 -5.36 16.48 -13.68
CA ARG A 74 -5.93 17.75 -14.07
C ARG A 74 -4.84 18.79 -14.29
N ILE A 75 -4.71 19.31 -15.52
CA ILE A 75 -3.67 20.26 -15.87
C ILE A 75 -4.08 21.65 -15.38
N PHE A 76 -3.16 22.34 -14.71
CA PHE A 76 -3.37 23.71 -14.27
C PHE A 76 -2.10 24.54 -14.36
N ARG A 77 -2.27 25.87 -14.47
CA ARG A 77 -1.18 26.83 -14.37
C ARG A 77 -1.51 27.96 -13.40
N ILE A 78 -0.46 28.54 -12.86
CA ILE A 78 -0.51 29.62 -11.87
C ILE A 78 0.18 30.86 -12.44
N TYR A 79 -0.51 32.00 -12.37
CA TYR A 79 0.03 33.30 -12.75
C TYR A 79 -0.07 34.26 -11.56
N PRO A 80 1.07 34.74 -11.00
CA PRO A 80 1.06 35.75 -9.95
C PRO A 80 0.42 37.05 -10.40
N THR A 81 -0.53 37.59 -9.63
CA THR A 81 -1.14 38.91 -9.88
C THR A 81 -0.79 39.94 -8.83
N SER A 82 -0.01 39.55 -7.82
CA SER A 82 0.62 40.47 -6.87
C SER A 82 2.07 40.06 -6.62
N THR A 83 2.94 41.04 -6.36
CA THR A 83 4.37 40.82 -6.13
C THR A 83 4.67 40.10 -4.80
N ASP A 84 3.76 40.22 -3.83
CA ASP A 84 3.85 39.61 -2.51
C ASP A 84 3.23 38.21 -2.41
N LEU A 85 2.89 37.58 -3.56
CA LEU A 85 2.34 36.24 -3.58
C LEU A 85 3.24 35.24 -2.88
N GLN A 86 2.66 34.50 -1.94
CA GLN A 86 3.24 33.33 -1.28
C GLN A 86 2.19 32.24 -1.16
N PHE A 87 2.53 31.04 -1.58
CA PHE A 87 1.65 29.87 -1.51
C PHE A 87 2.48 28.60 -1.43
N HIS A 88 1.85 27.48 -1.10
CA HIS A 88 2.44 26.16 -1.22
C HIS A 88 1.41 25.17 -1.78
N LEU A 89 1.90 24.03 -2.24
CA LEU A 89 1.09 22.90 -2.68
C LEU A 89 1.26 21.75 -1.68
N GLU A 90 0.16 21.11 -1.37
CA GLU A 90 0.11 19.86 -0.61
C GLU A 90 -0.39 18.75 -1.53
N PHE A 91 0.27 17.59 -1.47
CA PHE A 91 -0.06 16.43 -2.29
C PHE A 91 -0.63 15.34 -1.41
N TYR A 92 -1.78 14.82 -1.82
CA TYR A 92 -2.56 13.85 -1.10
C TYR A 92 -2.73 12.56 -1.89
N CYS A 93 -2.86 11.44 -1.20
CA CYS A 93 -3.18 10.14 -1.78
C CYS A 93 -4.04 9.33 -0.80
N THR A 94 -4.52 8.18 -1.25
CA THR A 94 -5.21 7.23 -0.39
C THR A 94 -4.23 6.58 0.63
N PRO A 95 -4.71 6.04 1.76
CA PRO A 95 -3.85 5.42 2.77
C PRO A 95 -2.97 4.29 2.22
N GLU A 96 -3.51 3.45 1.32
CA GLU A 96 -2.79 2.34 0.69
C GLU A 96 -1.61 2.79 -0.18
N ASP A 97 -1.67 4.02 -0.72
CA ASP A 97 -0.64 4.61 -1.57
C ASP A 97 0.32 5.56 -0.80
N TYR A 98 0.06 5.79 0.50
CA TYR A 98 0.81 6.79 1.27
C TYR A 98 2.31 6.50 1.34
N PHE A 99 2.69 5.30 1.73
CA PHE A 99 4.10 4.91 1.87
C PHE A 99 4.79 4.78 0.51
N PHE A 100 4.07 4.35 -0.52
CA PHE A 100 4.55 4.39 -1.90
C PHE A 100 4.90 5.81 -2.34
N ASN A 101 4.00 6.77 -2.13
CA ASN A 101 4.23 8.15 -2.55
C ASN A 101 5.27 8.90 -1.69
N LYS A 102 5.41 8.57 -0.42
CA LYS A 102 6.28 9.27 0.53
C LYS A 102 7.69 8.70 0.62
N TYR A 103 7.84 7.39 0.49
CA TYR A 103 9.08 6.65 0.72
C TYR A 103 9.57 5.83 -0.48
N ASP A 104 8.87 5.95 -1.62
CA ASP A 104 9.18 5.21 -2.86
C ASP A 104 9.15 3.68 -2.68
N LEU A 105 8.26 3.20 -1.82
CA LEU A 105 7.98 1.79 -1.62
C LEU A 105 6.97 1.29 -2.66
N SER A 106 6.77 -0.03 -2.77
CA SER A 106 5.62 -0.55 -3.51
C SER A 106 4.32 -0.20 -2.78
N PRO A 107 3.19 -0.03 -3.49
CA PRO A 107 1.87 0.10 -2.86
C PRO A 107 1.54 -1.11 -1.98
N ALA A 108 0.64 -0.94 -1.00
CA ALA A 108 0.11 -2.07 -0.24
C ALA A 108 -0.53 -3.10 -1.18
N HIS A 109 -0.38 -4.39 -0.88
CA HIS A 109 -0.91 -5.45 -1.72
C HIS A 109 -2.44 -5.37 -1.78
N ALA A 110 -3.02 -5.46 -2.99
CA ALA A 110 -4.47 -5.29 -3.20
C ALA A 110 -5.31 -6.24 -2.33
N GLU A 111 -4.84 -7.48 -2.11
CA GLU A 111 -5.56 -8.44 -1.27
C GLU A 111 -5.50 -8.10 0.22
N ILE A 112 -4.45 -7.42 0.70
CA ILE A 112 -4.40 -6.85 2.04
C ILE A 112 -5.43 -5.73 2.17
N VAL A 113 -5.47 -4.80 1.21
CA VAL A 113 -6.47 -3.72 1.20
C VAL A 113 -7.90 -4.28 1.16
N ASN A 114 -8.15 -5.29 0.33
CA ASN A 114 -9.44 -5.96 0.23
C ASN A 114 -9.85 -6.68 1.53
N ALA A 115 -8.90 -7.27 2.25
CA ALA A 115 -9.15 -7.97 3.51
C ALA A 115 -9.69 -7.04 4.62
N MET A 116 -9.42 -5.73 4.54
CA MET A 116 -9.91 -4.74 5.52
C MET A 116 -11.43 -4.57 5.53
N LYS A 117 -12.13 -5.13 4.55
CA LYS A 117 -13.60 -5.23 4.58
C LYS A 117 -14.11 -6.23 5.62
N TYR A 118 -13.27 -7.16 6.04
CA TYR A 118 -13.62 -8.28 6.94
C TYR A 118 -12.88 -8.22 8.28
N ILE A 119 -11.73 -7.54 8.34
CA ILE A 119 -10.81 -7.56 9.48
C ILE A 119 -10.68 -6.14 10.04
N LYS A 120 -10.94 -6.00 11.33
CA LYS A 120 -10.70 -4.76 12.08
C LYS A 120 -9.30 -4.78 12.70
N ALA A 121 -8.82 -3.61 13.12
CA ALA A 121 -7.53 -3.47 13.78
C ALA A 121 -7.36 -4.48 14.92
N CYS A 122 -6.28 -5.24 14.89
CA CYS A 122 -6.01 -6.35 15.80
C CYS A 122 -4.51 -6.67 15.88
N LYS A 123 -4.12 -7.64 16.71
CA LYS A 123 -2.74 -8.15 16.78
C LYS A 123 -2.43 -8.98 15.54
N THR A 124 -1.46 -8.51 14.75
CA THR A 124 -1.23 -9.01 13.39
C THR A 124 0.24 -9.40 13.18
N LEU A 125 0.46 -10.47 12.43
CA LEU A 125 1.78 -10.95 12.01
C LEU A 125 1.93 -10.87 10.49
N ASP A 126 2.95 -10.17 10.01
CA ASP A 126 3.39 -10.13 8.61
C ASP A 126 4.58 -11.08 8.43
N LEU A 127 4.38 -12.18 7.71
CA LEU A 127 5.40 -13.19 7.45
C LEU A 127 6.08 -12.94 6.11
N GLY A 128 7.36 -12.52 6.16
CA GLY A 128 8.12 -12.10 5.01
C GLY A 128 7.77 -10.67 4.60
N ALA A 129 7.88 -9.75 5.56
CA ALA A 129 7.43 -8.36 5.39
C ALA A 129 8.18 -7.59 4.28
N GLY A 130 9.39 -8.03 3.90
CA GLY A 130 10.22 -7.33 2.94
C GLY A 130 10.45 -5.88 3.36
N GLN A 131 10.23 -4.93 2.46
CA GLN A 131 10.33 -3.49 2.73
C GLN A 131 9.16 -2.94 3.56
N GLY A 132 8.19 -3.78 3.97
CA GLY A 132 7.13 -3.42 4.90
C GLY A 132 5.92 -2.72 4.29
N LYS A 133 5.70 -2.79 2.98
CA LYS A 133 4.57 -2.12 2.31
C LYS A 133 3.21 -2.39 2.98
N ASN A 134 2.96 -3.64 3.36
CA ASN A 134 1.73 -4.06 4.00
C ASN A 134 1.70 -3.73 5.50
N SER A 135 2.82 -3.99 6.19
CA SER A 135 2.99 -3.69 7.61
C SER A 135 2.77 -2.21 7.91
N LEU A 136 3.38 -1.32 7.12
CA LEU A 136 3.22 0.14 7.26
C LEU A 136 1.78 0.57 7.00
N TYR A 137 1.16 0.06 5.94
CA TYR A 137 -0.24 0.35 5.62
C TYR A 137 -1.18 -0.07 6.76
N LEU A 138 -1.09 -1.32 7.22
CA LEU A 138 -1.94 -1.81 8.30
C LEU A 138 -1.67 -1.10 9.63
N SER A 139 -0.41 -0.80 9.95
CA SER A 139 -0.08 -0.04 11.16
C SER A 139 -0.64 1.39 11.13
N SER A 140 -0.76 2.00 9.94
CA SER A 140 -1.43 3.31 9.77
C SER A 140 -2.97 3.24 9.95
N LEU A 141 -3.54 2.03 9.99
CA LEU A 141 -4.93 1.73 10.32
C LEU A 141 -5.10 1.18 11.75
N ASP A 142 -4.17 1.50 12.65
CA ASP A 142 -4.15 1.12 14.07
C ASP A 142 -4.00 -0.38 14.37
N PHE A 143 -3.54 -1.20 13.40
CA PHE A 143 -3.17 -2.58 13.68
C PHE A 143 -1.89 -2.63 14.51
N ASN A 144 -1.83 -3.56 15.48
CA ASN A 144 -0.61 -3.86 16.23
C ASN A 144 0.22 -4.89 15.46
N ILE A 145 1.23 -4.43 14.73
CA ILE A 145 1.97 -5.24 13.76
C ILE A 145 3.25 -5.80 14.36
N THR A 146 3.44 -7.10 14.16
CA THR A 146 4.74 -7.77 14.21
C THR A 146 5.13 -8.12 12.77
N ALA A 147 6.22 -7.56 12.29
CA ALA A 147 6.75 -7.82 10.95
C ALA A 147 8.02 -8.65 11.04
N VAL A 148 8.08 -9.75 10.30
CA VAL A 148 9.26 -10.62 10.30
C VAL A 148 9.78 -10.85 8.88
N ASP A 149 11.10 -10.87 8.75
CA ASP A 149 11.80 -11.17 7.49
C ASP A 149 13.19 -11.74 7.81
N ILE A 150 13.80 -12.42 6.85
CA ILE A 150 15.20 -12.88 6.96
C ILE A 150 16.20 -11.76 6.63
N ASN A 151 15.79 -10.76 5.87
CA ASN A 151 16.61 -9.65 5.40
C ASN A 151 16.68 -8.54 6.46
N ALA A 152 17.80 -8.50 7.20
CA ALA A 152 18.03 -7.52 8.27
C ALA A 152 18.01 -6.05 7.74
N LYS A 153 18.42 -5.81 6.48
CA LYS A 153 18.42 -4.46 5.90
C LYS A 153 16.99 -3.95 5.69
N PHE A 154 16.10 -4.78 5.16
CA PHE A 154 14.70 -4.42 5.00
C PHE A 154 14.02 -4.12 6.35
N LEU A 155 14.32 -4.95 7.36
CA LEU A 155 13.78 -4.73 8.70
C LEU A 155 14.27 -3.42 9.34
N GLN A 156 15.55 -3.06 9.13
CA GLN A 156 16.07 -1.78 9.62
C GLN A 156 15.36 -0.60 8.94
N ASP A 157 15.25 -0.62 7.61
CA ASP A 157 14.59 0.44 6.87
C ASP A 157 13.10 0.57 7.29
N LEU A 158 12.42 -0.56 7.51
CA LEU A 158 11.05 -0.61 8.00
C LEU A 158 10.92 -0.01 9.42
N ALA A 159 11.86 -0.36 10.33
CA ALA A 159 11.88 0.20 11.69
C ALA A 159 12.08 1.72 11.67
N ASP A 160 12.99 2.21 10.84
CA ASP A 160 13.29 3.65 10.72
C ASP A 160 12.05 4.43 10.23
N ILE A 161 11.33 3.90 9.24
CA ILE A 161 10.07 4.49 8.77
C ILE A 161 9.01 4.46 9.87
N SER A 162 8.86 3.33 10.55
CA SER A 162 7.90 3.14 11.64
C SER A 162 8.09 4.16 12.77
N ILE A 163 9.33 4.38 13.20
CA ILE A 163 9.68 5.38 14.23
C ILE A 163 9.32 6.79 13.73
N LYS A 164 9.70 7.13 12.49
CA LYS A 164 9.44 8.44 11.88
C LYS A 164 7.95 8.75 11.76
N GLU A 165 7.15 7.74 11.43
CA GLU A 165 5.69 7.84 11.29
C GLU A 165 4.93 7.60 12.61
N LYS A 166 5.64 7.25 13.70
CA LYS A 166 5.08 6.94 15.02
C LYS A 166 4.05 5.80 14.97
N LEU A 167 4.38 4.73 14.25
CA LEU A 167 3.52 3.58 14.06
C LEU A 167 3.73 2.52 15.15
N ASN A 168 2.68 1.78 15.48
CA ASN A 168 2.73 0.62 16.38
C ASN A 168 3.17 -0.64 15.60
N LEU A 169 4.48 -0.73 15.34
CA LEU A 169 5.08 -1.80 14.53
C LEU A 169 6.38 -2.29 15.17
N ASN A 170 6.45 -3.60 15.38
CA ASN A 170 7.64 -4.28 15.84
C ASN A 170 8.26 -5.11 14.73
N VAL A 171 9.58 -5.11 14.62
CA VAL A 171 10.30 -5.87 13.59
C VAL A 171 11.24 -6.88 14.23
N PHE A 172 11.28 -8.10 13.67
CA PHE A 172 12.17 -9.16 14.14
C PHE A 172 12.74 -9.95 12.97
N LYS A 173 14.04 -10.26 13.05
CA LYS A 173 14.64 -11.20 12.11
C LYS A 173 14.15 -12.60 12.41
N HIS A 174 13.53 -13.26 11.43
CA HIS A 174 12.99 -14.60 11.56
C HIS A 174 12.95 -15.32 10.22
N ASP A 175 13.41 -16.57 10.20
CA ASP A 175 13.23 -17.45 9.04
C ASP A 175 11.90 -18.20 9.18
N ILE A 176 10.94 -17.86 8.35
CA ILE A 176 9.60 -18.46 8.38
C ILE A 176 9.63 -19.96 8.05
N ALA A 177 10.67 -20.45 7.35
CA ALA A 177 10.85 -21.86 7.05
C ALA A 177 11.10 -22.73 8.33
N GLU A 178 11.47 -22.13 9.45
CA GLU A 178 11.60 -22.83 10.73
C GLU A 178 10.26 -23.31 11.31
N ALA A 179 9.14 -22.67 10.90
CA ALA A 179 7.78 -22.98 11.36
C ALA A 179 7.65 -22.98 12.89
N ASN A 180 8.23 -21.98 13.56
CA ASN A 180 8.32 -21.91 15.02
C ASN A 180 7.78 -20.59 15.59
N ILE A 181 6.76 -19.99 14.96
CA ILE A 181 6.01 -18.87 15.54
C ILE A 181 5.50 -19.32 16.91
N LYS A 182 5.77 -18.52 17.95
CA LYS A 182 5.43 -18.88 19.35
C LYS A 182 4.21 -18.15 19.86
N ASP A 183 4.05 -16.87 19.47
CA ASP A 183 2.92 -16.04 19.88
C ASP A 183 1.69 -16.32 19.05
N SER A 184 0.53 -16.00 19.60
CA SER A 184 -0.75 -16.05 18.89
C SER A 184 -1.11 -14.67 18.35
N TYR A 185 -1.78 -14.67 17.19
CA TYR A 185 -2.21 -13.47 16.46
C TYR A 185 -3.64 -13.63 15.96
N ASP A 186 -4.34 -12.50 15.85
CA ASP A 186 -5.70 -12.46 15.34
C ASP A 186 -5.74 -12.44 13.81
N PHE A 187 -4.66 -11.92 13.20
CA PHE A 187 -4.47 -11.93 11.76
C PHE A 187 -3.02 -12.31 11.44
N ILE A 188 -2.83 -13.35 10.64
CA ILE A 188 -1.50 -13.72 10.11
C ILE A 188 -1.59 -13.68 8.59
N PHE A 189 -0.68 -12.96 7.96
CA PHE A 189 -0.63 -12.91 6.52
C PHE A 189 0.77 -13.09 5.93
N SER A 190 0.82 -13.51 4.68
CA SER A 190 2.04 -13.63 3.87
C SER A 190 1.71 -13.37 2.41
N THR A 191 2.39 -12.43 1.78
CA THR A 191 2.21 -12.09 0.38
C THR A 191 3.53 -12.20 -0.37
N ASP A 192 3.54 -13.00 -1.45
CA ASP A 192 4.69 -13.17 -2.34
C ASP A 192 5.94 -13.77 -1.65
N VAL A 193 5.77 -14.68 -0.68
CA VAL A 193 6.87 -15.25 0.12
C VAL A 193 6.99 -16.76 -0.02
N PHE A 194 5.87 -17.50 0.04
CA PHE A 194 5.90 -18.97 0.02
C PHE A 194 6.64 -19.55 -1.18
N MET A 195 6.61 -18.86 -2.31
CA MET A 195 7.29 -19.29 -3.53
C MET A 195 8.82 -19.35 -3.42
N TYR A 196 9.40 -18.70 -2.42
CA TYR A 196 10.83 -18.76 -2.16
C TYR A 196 11.24 -19.84 -1.12
N LEU A 197 10.25 -20.53 -0.52
CA LEU A 197 10.52 -21.53 0.50
C LEU A 197 10.86 -22.90 -0.15
N ASN A 198 11.59 -23.71 0.62
CA ASN A 198 11.77 -25.11 0.27
C ASN A 198 10.41 -25.83 0.30
N PRO A 199 10.02 -26.56 -0.78
CA PRO A 199 8.73 -27.27 -0.84
C PRO A 199 8.45 -28.18 0.35
N THR A 200 9.48 -28.80 0.94
CA THR A 200 9.34 -29.69 2.10
C THR A 200 8.92 -28.98 3.39
N ARG A 201 9.04 -27.65 3.43
CA ARG A 201 8.71 -26.81 4.61
C ARG A 201 7.28 -26.25 4.57
N ILE A 202 6.64 -26.23 3.41
CA ILE A 202 5.33 -25.55 3.20
C ILE A 202 4.29 -26.05 4.19
N GLN A 203 4.12 -27.37 4.29
CA GLN A 203 3.12 -27.94 5.18
C GLN A 203 3.36 -27.57 6.64
N SER A 204 4.59 -27.63 7.13
CA SER A 204 4.93 -27.28 8.51
C SER A 204 4.71 -25.78 8.80
N VAL A 205 5.02 -24.91 7.82
CA VAL A 205 4.80 -23.46 7.93
C VAL A 205 3.30 -23.16 8.00
N ILE A 206 2.49 -23.72 7.12
CA ILE A 206 1.02 -23.53 7.14
C ILE A 206 0.42 -24.07 8.43
N PHE A 207 0.84 -25.26 8.88
CA PHE A 207 0.38 -25.83 10.16
C PHE A 207 0.69 -24.90 11.34
N ASN A 208 1.93 -24.36 11.40
CA ASN A 208 2.32 -23.43 12.46
C ASN A 208 1.51 -22.12 12.40
N ILE A 209 1.28 -21.53 11.22
CA ILE A 209 0.42 -20.36 11.02
C ILE A 209 -1.00 -20.65 11.56
N LYS A 210 -1.62 -21.74 11.13
CA LYS A 210 -2.98 -22.14 11.59
C LYS A 210 -3.05 -22.34 13.11
N LYS A 211 -2.01 -22.97 13.69
CA LYS A 211 -1.93 -23.21 15.14
C LYS A 211 -1.86 -21.89 15.91
N GLN A 212 -1.09 -20.93 15.43
CA GLN A 212 -0.85 -19.65 16.11
C GLN A 212 -1.89 -18.57 15.79
N THR A 213 -2.88 -18.89 14.97
CA THR A 213 -4.02 -18.00 14.77
C THR A 213 -5.02 -18.21 15.90
N THR A 214 -5.46 -17.12 16.54
CA THR A 214 -6.47 -17.14 17.59
C THR A 214 -7.82 -17.63 17.07
N GLN A 215 -8.72 -18.00 17.96
CA GLN A 215 -10.08 -18.34 17.63
C GLN A 215 -10.79 -17.14 16.98
N ASN A 216 -11.52 -17.36 15.89
CA ASN A 216 -12.11 -16.35 15.00
C ASN A 216 -11.08 -15.45 14.27
N GLY A 217 -9.78 -15.71 14.42
CA GLY A 217 -8.72 -15.01 13.71
C GLY A 217 -8.65 -15.41 12.23
N PHE A 218 -7.85 -14.69 11.48
CA PHE A 218 -7.77 -14.80 10.02
C PHE A 218 -6.38 -15.17 9.54
N ASN A 219 -6.31 -15.92 8.44
CA ASN A 219 -5.10 -16.04 7.63
C ASN A 219 -5.34 -15.53 6.22
N LEU A 220 -4.34 -14.79 5.68
CA LEU A 220 -4.29 -14.43 4.27
C LEU A 220 -2.96 -14.87 3.70
N ILE A 221 -3.00 -15.70 2.67
CA ILE A 221 -1.82 -16.15 1.92
C ILE A 221 -2.02 -15.79 0.46
N VAL A 222 -1.02 -15.16 -0.14
CA VAL A 222 -0.91 -14.92 -1.58
C VAL A 222 0.45 -15.44 -2.03
N SER A 223 0.48 -16.31 -3.03
CA SER A 223 1.74 -16.85 -3.55
C SER A 223 1.57 -17.39 -4.97
N ALA A 224 2.71 -17.62 -5.65
CA ALA A 224 2.72 -18.13 -7.01
C ALA A 224 1.98 -19.47 -7.16
N LEU A 225 1.23 -19.59 -8.28
CA LEU A 225 0.50 -20.77 -8.72
C LEU A 225 1.20 -21.40 -9.90
N ASN A 226 1.24 -22.72 -9.97
CA ASN A 226 1.70 -23.47 -11.13
C ASN A 226 0.60 -23.55 -12.19
N ALA A 227 0.77 -22.82 -13.27
CA ALA A 227 -0.17 -22.79 -14.41
C ALA A 227 0.34 -23.54 -15.64
N THR A 228 1.15 -24.59 -15.48
CA THR A 228 1.80 -25.33 -16.58
C THR A 228 0.84 -25.90 -17.62
N LYS A 229 -0.43 -26.13 -17.27
CA LYS A 229 -1.45 -26.61 -18.21
C LYS A 229 -1.83 -25.63 -19.32
N GLN A 230 -1.40 -24.35 -19.25
CA GLN A 230 -1.81 -23.30 -20.18
C GLN A 230 -0.66 -22.60 -20.91
N GLY A 231 0.53 -23.23 -21.00
CA GLY A 231 1.66 -22.66 -21.72
C GLY A 231 2.31 -21.44 -21.02
N CYS A 232 2.02 -21.21 -19.77
CA CYS A 232 2.75 -20.24 -18.96
C CYS A 232 4.20 -20.69 -18.79
N PRO A 233 5.19 -19.79 -18.89
CA PRO A 233 6.58 -20.13 -18.65
C PRO A 233 6.75 -20.71 -17.24
N LEU A 234 7.65 -21.69 -17.10
CA LEU A 234 8.03 -22.22 -15.79
C LEU A 234 8.42 -21.05 -14.89
N THR A 235 7.77 -20.96 -13.75
CA THR A 235 8.11 -19.93 -12.76
C THR A 235 9.50 -20.21 -12.21
N PRO A 236 10.37 -19.20 -12.04
CA PRO A 236 11.73 -19.41 -11.53
C PRO A 236 11.76 -19.70 -10.01
N PHE A 237 10.61 -20.05 -9.43
CA PHE A 237 10.45 -20.20 -7.98
C PHE A 237 10.69 -21.64 -7.53
N PRO A 238 11.36 -21.84 -6.36
CA PRO A 238 11.51 -23.15 -5.75
C PRO A 238 10.20 -23.86 -5.45
N PHE A 239 9.13 -23.11 -5.14
CA PHE A 239 7.80 -23.64 -4.86
C PHE A 239 6.71 -22.81 -5.55
N THR A 240 5.68 -23.51 -6.03
CA THR A 240 4.41 -22.91 -6.48
C THR A 240 3.28 -23.82 -6.04
N PHE A 241 2.16 -23.23 -5.59
CA PHE A 241 0.96 -24.02 -5.33
C PHE A 241 0.43 -24.65 -6.63
N ILE A 242 -0.12 -25.84 -6.54
CA ILE A 242 -0.94 -26.42 -7.63
C ILE A 242 -2.40 -26.05 -7.40
N GLU A 243 -3.21 -26.15 -8.46
CA GLU A 243 -4.64 -25.85 -8.43
C GLU A 243 -5.36 -26.55 -7.25
N GLY A 244 -6.12 -25.81 -6.46
CA GLY A 244 -6.85 -26.30 -5.28
C GLY A 244 -6.01 -26.55 -4.03
N GLN A 245 -4.69 -26.65 -4.12
CA GLN A 245 -3.83 -27.04 -3.01
C GLN A 245 -3.90 -26.09 -1.83
N LEU A 246 -3.89 -24.79 -2.07
CA LEU A 246 -3.98 -23.79 -1.00
C LEU A 246 -5.34 -23.87 -0.29
N LYS A 247 -6.42 -24.12 -1.03
CA LYS A 247 -7.75 -24.32 -0.48
C LYS A 247 -7.83 -25.57 0.38
N GLU A 248 -7.18 -26.67 0.00
CA GLU A 248 -7.16 -27.93 0.75
C GLU A 248 -6.49 -27.76 2.12
N TYR A 249 -5.43 -26.95 2.26
CA TYR A 249 -4.83 -26.63 3.56
C TYR A 249 -5.78 -25.97 4.55
N TYR A 250 -6.83 -25.28 4.05
CA TYR A 250 -7.79 -24.53 4.86
C TYR A 250 -9.23 -25.10 4.80
N LYS A 251 -9.41 -26.35 4.37
CA LYS A 251 -10.74 -26.98 4.24
C LYS A 251 -11.56 -27.04 5.53
N ASP A 252 -10.89 -27.06 6.67
CA ASP A 252 -11.45 -27.05 8.03
C ASP A 252 -11.74 -25.63 8.56
N TRP A 253 -11.45 -24.59 7.78
CA TRP A 253 -11.70 -23.20 8.11
C TRP A 253 -12.83 -22.60 7.28
N ARG A 254 -13.41 -21.52 7.76
CA ARG A 254 -14.34 -20.74 6.95
C ARG A 254 -13.58 -19.95 5.88
N ILE A 255 -13.70 -20.35 4.64
CA ILE A 255 -13.09 -19.62 3.51
C ILE A 255 -13.93 -18.37 3.24
N ILE A 256 -13.34 -17.19 3.42
CA ILE A 256 -13.96 -15.88 3.13
C ILE A 256 -13.78 -15.52 1.66
N LYS A 257 -12.56 -15.69 1.14
CA LYS A 257 -12.23 -15.50 -0.26
C LYS A 257 -11.19 -16.52 -0.68
N TYR A 258 -11.35 -17.06 -1.88
CA TYR A 258 -10.36 -17.89 -2.54
C TYR A 258 -10.31 -17.52 -4.01
N GLU A 259 -9.12 -17.39 -4.56
CA GLU A 259 -8.92 -17.03 -5.95
C GLU A 259 -7.65 -17.69 -6.49
N GLU A 260 -7.72 -18.19 -7.72
CA GLU A 260 -6.59 -18.63 -8.52
C GLU A 260 -6.61 -17.85 -9.83
N SER A 261 -5.65 -16.99 -10.03
CA SER A 261 -5.53 -16.15 -11.23
C SER A 261 -4.39 -16.64 -12.09
N ILE A 262 -4.73 -17.33 -13.16
CA ILE A 262 -3.77 -17.91 -14.12
C ILE A 262 -3.23 -16.89 -15.13
N THR A 263 -3.95 -15.78 -15.34
CA THR A 263 -3.59 -14.71 -16.28
C THR A 263 -2.95 -13.52 -15.59
N ALA A 264 -2.71 -13.58 -14.27
CA ALA A 264 -2.13 -12.48 -13.53
C ALA A 264 -0.68 -12.20 -13.96
N SER A 265 -0.32 -10.93 -13.95
CA SER A 265 1.04 -10.46 -14.18
C SER A 265 1.62 -9.90 -12.86
N PRO A 266 2.87 -10.18 -12.53
CA PRO A 266 3.93 -10.81 -13.36
C PRO A 266 3.91 -12.34 -13.40
N TYR A 267 3.09 -13.02 -12.58
CA TYR A 267 2.96 -14.49 -12.57
C TYR A 267 1.57 -14.91 -12.07
N PRO A 268 1.12 -16.13 -12.43
CA PRO A 268 -0.07 -16.73 -11.86
C PRO A 268 0.02 -16.82 -10.33
N TYR A 269 -1.08 -16.60 -9.62
CA TYR A 269 -1.10 -16.70 -8.17
C TYR A 269 -2.33 -17.45 -7.64
N ALA A 270 -2.18 -18.02 -6.45
CA ALA A 270 -3.26 -18.47 -5.60
C ALA A 270 -3.38 -17.56 -4.37
N MET A 271 -4.60 -17.26 -3.99
CA MET A 271 -4.91 -16.43 -2.83
C MET A 271 -6.00 -17.07 -1.98
N ILE A 272 -5.81 -17.04 -0.66
CA ILE A 272 -6.84 -17.42 0.31
C ILE A 272 -6.93 -16.40 1.44
N LEU A 273 -8.16 -16.02 1.80
CA LEU A 273 -8.52 -15.41 3.07
C LEU A 273 -9.44 -16.37 3.80
N ALA A 274 -9.00 -16.90 4.92
CA ALA A 274 -9.73 -17.88 5.71
C ALA A 274 -9.82 -17.46 7.17
N GLN A 275 -10.94 -17.79 7.81
CA GLN A 275 -11.21 -17.53 9.23
C GLN A 275 -11.25 -18.83 10.01
N LYS A 276 -10.52 -18.88 11.14
CA LYS A 276 -10.57 -19.98 12.08
C LYS A 276 -11.93 -19.98 12.79
N VAL A 277 -12.71 -21.04 12.61
CA VAL A 277 -14.00 -21.19 13.26
C VAL A 277 -13.86 -22.01 14.53
N SER A 278 -14.77 -21.79 15.50
CA SER A 278 -14.89 -22.65 16.67
C SER A 278 -15.34 -24.05 16.21
N GLU A 279 -14.72 -25.07 16.77
CA GLU A 279 -15.24 -26.42 16.70
C GLU A 279 -16.60 -26.53 17.44
#